data_3038f5bf4841dbd5494d93c3ba1a6e71
#
_entry.id   3038f5bf4841dbd5494d93c3ba1a6e71
#
_cell.length_a   1.000
_cell.length_b   1.000
_cell.length_c   1.000
_cell.angle_alpha   90.00
_cell.angle_beta   90.00
_cell.angle_gamma   90.00
#
_symmetry.space_group_name_H-M   'P 1'
#
loop_
_entity.id
_entity.type
_entity.pdbx_description
1 polymer ?
#
loop_
_entity_poly.entity_id
_entity_poly.type
_entity_poly.pdbx_seq_one_letter_code
_entity_poly.pdbx_strand_id
1 'polypeptide(L)'
;MDRRDFLKRSSLTALLAAGELTGLSKAFADTPSTASQSKGESAVTKDTTPRMEHRDLGGMDVSAIGLGCLPMVGYYGGKYDKKEMIALIRRAYEQGVTLFDTAEVYGPYTSEEWVGEALQPFRDKVKIETKFGFGVEEGQNTALNSSPDHIRRAVEGSLRRLRTDHIDLLYQHRVDPKVPMEEVADTVKQLMQEGKVLHWGMSEASARNIRRAHAVCPLSAVQSEYAIWWREPETKIFPTLEELGIGFVPYCPLGRAFLTGVIDENSRFKPGDRRYTLPQFTPEALKHNMPLVALVRKWAERKGITMAQFALVWMLSRKQWIVPIPGTTNLAHLDDFLGAATVRLTPYEMEDFDKEYAQIHLMGHRADPFTESQIDK
;
A
#
# COMPACT_ATOMS: atom_id res chain seq x y z
N MET A 1 31.80 -1.82 -29.75
CA MET A 1 31.22 -3.17 -29.93
C MET A 1 29.75 -2.99 -30.18
N ASP A 2 29.31 -3.36 -31.35
CA ASP A 2 28.06 -3.02 -31.97
C ASP A 2 26.93 -3.99 -31.52
N ARG A 3 25.74 -3.45 -31.35
CA ARG A 3 24.54 -4.14 -30.89
C ARG A 3 24.02 -5.29 -31.77
N ARG A 4 24.73 -5.60 -32.87
CA ARG A 4 24.36 -6.62 -33.87
C ARG A 4 24.93 -8.01 -33.64
N ASP A 5 25.89 -8.18 -32.74
CA ASP A 5 26.59 -9.49 -32.54
C ASP A 5 25.99 -10.37 -31.43
N PHE A 6 24.98 -9.90 -30.71
CA PHE A 6 24.35 -10.68 -29.63
C PHE A 6 23.18 -11.57 -30.08
N LEU A 7 22.69 -11.42 -31.32
CA LEU A 7 21.47 -12.12 -31.81
C LEU A 7 21.76 -13.34 -32.72
N LYS A 8 22.98 -13.84 -32.80
CA LYS A 8 23.36 -14.95 -33.70
C LYS A 8 23.81 -16.25 -33.02
N ARG A 9 23.57 -16.45 -31.74
CA ARG A 9 23.91 -17.74 -31.10
C ARG A 9 22.78 -18.24 -30.21
N SER A 10 21.68 -18.68 -30.80
CA SER A 10 20.75 -19.61 -30.18
C SER A 10 19.75 -20.11 -31.23
N SER A 11 20.20 -20.96 -32.11
CA SER A 11 19.36 -21.81 -32.97
C SER A 11 20.17 -23.03 -33.34
N LEU A 12 19.72 -24.18 -32.94
CA LEU A 12 19.87 -25.58 -33.35
C LEU A 12 19.97 -26.46 -32.09
N THR A 13 18.98 -27.25 -31.78
CA THR A 13 18.87 -28.63 -32.31
C THR A 13 17.49 -29.19 -31.97
N ALA A 14 16.67 -29.41 -32.98
CA ALA A 14 15.54 -30.33 -32.97
C ALA A 14 15.97 -31.53 -33.87
N LEU A 15 15.80 -32.75 -33.42
CA LEU A 15 15.66 -33.96 -34.31
C LEU A 15 14.93 -35.04 -33.52
N LEU A 16 13.69 -35.29 -33.93
CA LEU A 16 13.02 -36.47 -34.48
C LEU A 16 13.54 -37.87 -34.04
N ALA A 17 12.64 -38.66 -33.47
CA ALA A 17 12.51 -40.06 -33.80
C ALA A 17 11.03 -40.49 -33.65
N ALA A 18 10.43 -40.82 -34.80
CA ALA A 18 9.17 -41.55 -34.97
C ALA A 18 9.46 -43.05 -34.93
N GLY A 19 8.49 -43.83 -34.48
CA GLY A 19 8.53 -45.31 -34.54
C GLY A 19 7.14 -45.88 -34.33
N GLU A 20 6.51 -46.23 -35.47
CA GLU A 20 5.27 -47.03 -35.58
C GLU A 20 5.48 -48.46 -35.08
N LEU A 21 4.35 -49.11 -34.66
CA LEU A 21 3.93 -50.47 -35.11
C LEU A 21 2.65 -50.89 -34.36
N THR A 22 1.52 -50.86 -35.06
CA THR A 22 0.57 -51.90 -35.52
C THR A 22 0.28 -53.08 -34.60
N GLY A 23 -1.04 -53.29 -34.33
CA GLY A 23 -1.65 -54.57 -34.70
C GLY A 23 -2.56 -55.27 -33.71
N LEU A 24 -3.84 -55.47 -34.14
CA LEU A 24 -4.77 -56.60 -33.91
C LEU A 24 -5.70 -56.63 -32.67
N SER A 25 -6.90 -56.27 -32.85
CA SER A 25 -8.26 -56.81 -33.04
C SER A 25 -8.66 -58.11 -32.34
N LYS A 26 -9.90 -58.07 -31.88
CA LYS A 26 -11.05 -59.01 -31.76
C LYS A 26 -11.54 -59.15 -30.30
N ALA A 27 -12.74 -58.90 -29.97
CA ALA A 27 -14.13 -59.04 -30.38
C ALA A 27 -14.91 -59.91 -29.35
N PHE A 28 -16.21 -59.55 -29.18
CA PHE A 28 -17.33 -60.24 -28.55
C PHE A 28 -17.47 -60.23 -27.02
N ALA A 29 -18.63 -60.06 -26.40
CA ALA A 29 -20.02 -59.85 -26.78
C ALA A 29 -20.83 -59.40 -25.54
N ASP A 30 -21.92 -58.68 -25.82
CA ASP A 30 -23.26 -58.65 -25.20
C ASP A 30 -23.50 -58.66 -23.67
N THR A 31 -24.00 -57.48 -23.19
CA THR A 31 -25.22 -57.07 -22.47
C THR A 31 -25.88 -57.99 -21.38
N PRO A 32 -26.70 -57.43 -20.39
CA PRO A 32 -27.34 -56.12 -20.31
C PRO A 32 -27.39 -55.43 -18.92
N SER A 33 -27.63 -54.11 -18.99
CA SER A 33 -28.48 -53.23 -18.18
C SER A 33 -28.71 -53.52 -16.69
N THR A 34 -28.23 -52.56 -15.85
CA THR A 34 -29.06 -51.97 -14.78
C THR A 34 -28.67 -50.53 -14.61
N ALA A 35 -29.63 -49.65 -14.78
CA ALA A 35 -29.52 -48.23 -14.56
C ALA A 35 -29.35 -47.93 -13.04
N SER A 36 -28.20 -47.32 -12.66
CA SER A 36 -28.07 -46.66 -11.42
C SER A 36 -27.71 -45.18 -11.71
N GLN A 37 -28.66 -44.31 -11.43
CA GLN A 37 -28.48 -42.85 -11.44
C GLN A 37 -27.48 -42.50 -10.35
N SER A 38 -26.22 -42.28 -10.68
CA SER A 38 -25.29 -41.57 -9.83
C SER A 38 -25.46 -40.09 -10.12
N LYS A 39 -26.01 -39.36 -9.12
CA LYS A 39 -26.01 -37.92 -9.06
C LYS A 39 -24.55 -37.45 -9.20
N GLY A 40 -24.30 -36.69 -10.26
CA GLY A 40 -23.02 -35.99 -10.42
C GLY A 40 -22.79 -35.04 -9.26
N GLU A 41 -21.95 -35.42 -8.32
CA GLU A 41 -21.30 -34.48 -7.44
C GLU A 41 -20.39 -33.58 -8.29
N SER A 42 -20.84 -32.36 -8.51
CA SER A 42 -20.01 -31.29 -9.01
C SER A 42 -18.80 -31.17 -8.06
N ALA A 43 -17.63 -31.60 -8.53
CA ALA A 43 -16.38 -31.35 -7.85
C ALA A 43 -16.19 -29.82 -7.77
N VAL A 44 -16.58 -29.23 -6.65
CA VAL A 44 -16.18 -27.89 -6.27
C VAL A 44 -14.67 -27.96 -6.11
N THR A 45 -13.94 -27.55 -7.12
CA THR A 45 -12.50 -27.28 -7.00
C THR A 45 -12.37 -26.22 -5.92
N LYS A 46 -11.93 -26.63 -4.72
CA LYS A 46 -11.55 -25.68 -3.68
C LYS A 46 -10.45 -24.82 -4.27
N ASP A 47 -10.76 -23.56 -4.49
CA ASP A 47 -9.76 -22.54 -4.79
C ASP A 47 -8.78 -22.54 -3.62
N THR A 48 -7.60 -23.12 -3.84
CA THR A 48 -6.53 -23.22 -2.83
C THR A 48 -5.61 -22.00 -2.83
N THR A 49 -5.94 -20.97 -3.60
CA THR A 49 -5.21 -19.70 -3.56
C THR A 49 -5.32 -19.11 -2.14
N PRO A 50 -4.22 -18.83 -1.44
CA PRO A 50 -4.29 -18.20 -0.13
C PRO A 50 -5.05 -16.88 -0.25
N ARG A 51 -6.25 -16.85 0.32
CA ARG A 51 -7.07 -15.64 0.30
C ARG A 51 -6.39 -14.59 1.17
N MET A 52 -6.24 -13.36 0.67
CA MET A 52 -5.75 -12.23 1.45
C MET A 52 -6.51 -12.12 2.77
N GLU A 53 -5.79 -12.08 3.91
CA GLU A 53 -6.38 -11.83 5.22
C GLU A 53 -7.05 -10.46 5.23
N HIS A 54 -8.18 -10.33 5.93
CA HIS A 54 -8.87 -9.07 6.14
C HIS A 54 -8.66 -8.56 7.56
N ARG A 55 -8.72 -7.24 7.73
CA ARG A 55 -8.56 -6.54 9.00
C ARG A 55 -9.65 -5.50 9.18
N ASP A 56 -10.02 -5.28 10.43
CA ASP A 56 -10.87 -4.15 10.80
C ASP A 56 -10.03 -2.88 10.89
N LEU A 57 -10.34 -1.92 10.03
CA LEU A 57 -9.74 -0.59 10.02
C LEU A 57 -10.78 0.43 10.54
N GLY A 58 -10.96 0.47 11.87
CA GLY A 58 -11.91 1.40 12.51
C GLY A 58 -13.34 1.26 12.02
N GLY A 59 -13.82 0.03 11.91
CA GLY A 59 -15.16 -0.32 11.43
C GLY A 59 -15.24 -0.66 9.94
N MET A 60 -14.14 -0.58 9.19
CA MET A 60 -14.07 -0.99 7.78
C MET A 60 -13.37 -2.33 7.63
N ASP A 61 -14.02 -3.30 6.99
CA ASP A 61 -13.39 -4.55 6.57
C ASP A 61 -12.54 -4.30 5.31
N VAL A 62 -11.21 -4.48 5.43
CA VAL A 62 -10.26 -4.25 4.35
C VAL A 62 -9.21 -5.36 4.27
N SER A 63 -8.57 -5.54 3.12
CA SER A 63 -7.41 -6.43 2.98
C SER A 63 -6.28 -6.02 3.94
N ALA A 64 -5.54 -6.99 4.48
CA ALA A 64 -4.46 -6.76 5.45
C ALA A 64 -3.31 -5.88 4.89
N ILE A 65 -3.21 -5.78 3.58
CA ILE A 65 -2.29 -4.90 2.85
C ILE A 65 -3.12 -4.12 1.83
N GLY A 66 -3.02 -2.80 1.84
CA GLY A 66 -3.57 -1.92 0.81
C GLY A 66 -2.53 -1.59 -0.27
N LEU A 67 -2.91 -0.76 -1.25
CA LEU A 67 -2.01 -0.27 -2.30
C LEU A 67 -1.94 1.26 -2.28
N GLY A 68 -0.74 1.82 -2.04
CA GLY A 68 -0.46 3.25 -2.19
C GLY A 68 -0.19 3.63 -3.64
N CYS A 69 -0.96 4.57 -4.21
CA CYS A 69 -0.87 4.95 -5.62
C CYS A 69 0.04 6.17 -5.89
N LEU A 70 0.62 6.80 -4.86
CA LEU A 70 1.52 7.96 -5.01
C LEU A 70 2.71 7.71 -5.96
N PRO A 71 3.43 6.57 -5.92
CA PRO A 71 4.59 6.37 -6.80
C PRO A 71 4.25 6.39 -8.28
N MET A 72 3.02 6.05 -8.65
CA MET A 72 2.55 5.93 -10.05
C MET A 72 2.56 7.27 -10.80
N VAL A 73 2.52 8.39 -10.08
CA VAL A 73 2.54 9.75 -10.66
C VAL A 73 3.90 10.43 -10.58
N GLY A 74 4.98 9.65 -10.47
CA GLY A 74 6.35 10.17 -10.63
C GLY A 74 7.02 10.67 -9.35
N TYR A 75 6.51 10.36 -8.17
CA TYR A 75 7.06 10.82 -6.88
C TYR A 75 8.55 10.51 -6.66
N TYR A 76 9.06 9.46 -7.30
CA TYR A 76 10.48 9.08 -7.29
C TYR A 76 11.18 9.37 -8.64
N GLY A 77 10.71 10.37 -9.39
CA GLY A 77 11.35 10.83 -10.63
C GLY A 77 11.06 9.99 -11.88
N GLY A 78 10.26 8.94 -11.77
CA GLY A 78 9.82 8.13 -12.91
C GLY A 78 8.71 8.79 -13.71
N LYS A 79 8.60 8.41 -14.99
CA LYS A 79 7.43 8.67 -15.82
C LYS A 79 6.80 7.33 -16.16
N TYR A 80 5.50 7.21 -15.93
CA TYR A 80 4.80 5.93 -16.07
C TYR A 80 3.65 6.06 -17.06
N ASP A 81 3.41 4.99 -17.80
CA ASP A 81 2.28 4.91 -18.72
C ASP A 81 0.98 4.67 -17.95
N LYS A 82 -0.06 5.43 -18.29
CA LYS A 82 -1.37 5.33 -17.64
C LYS A 82 -1.96 3.92 -17.72
N LYS A 83 -1.84 3.25 -18.87
CA LYS A 83 -2.43 1.92 -19.08
C LYS A 83 -1.73 0.87 -18.23
N GLU A 84 -0.40 0.99 -18.09
CA GLU A 84 0.38 0.10 -17.23
C GLU A 84 0.00 0.27 -15.77
N MET A 85 -0.17 1.51 -15.30
CA MET A 85 -0.56 1.79 -13.91
C MET A 85 -2.00 1.35 -13.62
N ILE A 86 -2.93 1.54 -14.55
CA ILE A 86 -4.30 1.00 -14.44
C ILE A 86 -4.27 -0.53 -14.37
N ALA A 87 -3.45 -1.19 -15.20
CA ALA A 87 -3.30 -2.64 -15.16
C ALA A 87 -2.73 -3.13 -13.83
N LEU A 88 -1.76 -2.39 -13.24
CA LEU A 88 -1.20 -2.69 -11.93
C LEU A 88 -2.25 -2.57 -10.81
N ILE A 89 -3.06 -1.51 -10.81
CA ILE A 89 -4.14 -1.34 -9.83
C ILE A 89 -5.16 -2.50 -9.94
N ARG A 90 -5.56 -2.86 -11.16
CA ARG A 90 -6.47 -4.00 -11.40
C ARG A 90 -5.86 -5.32 -10.96
N ARG A 91 -4.56 -5.52 -11.23
CA ARG A 91 -3.84 -6.71 -10.77
C ARG A 91 -3.83 -6.83 -9.25
N ALA A 92 -3.65 -5.71 -8.53
CA ALA A 92 -3.74 -5.70 -7.07
C ALA A 92 -5.12 -6.15 -6.58
N TYR A 93 -6.20 -5.63 -7.19
CA TYR A 93 -7.56 -6.09 -6.90
C TYR A 93 -7.75 -7.59 -7.16
N GLU A 94 -7.28 -8.11 -8.30
CA GLU A 94 -7.36 -9.54 -8.64
C GLU A 94 -6.62 -10.42 -7.61
N GLN A 95 -5.59 -9.89 -6.96
CA GLN A 95 -4.86 -10.56 -5.88
C GLN A 95 -5.47 -10.37 -4.49
N GLY A 96 -6.66 -9.76 -4.40
CA GLY A 96 -7.42 -9.62 -3.17
C GLY A 96 -7.16 -8.33 -2.39
N VAL A 97 -6.44 -7.35 -2.96
CA VAL A 97 -6.35 -6.00 -2.36
C VAL A 97 -7.71 -5.31 -2.47
N THR A 98 -8.21 -4.83 -1.34
CA THR A 98 -9.48 -4.09 -1.28
C THR A 98 -9.34 -2.64 -0.83
N LEU A 99 -8.18 -2.21 -0.32
CA LEU A 99 -7.89 -0.83 0.09
C LEU A 99 -6.93 -0.16 -0.87
N PHE A 100 -7.33 0.97 -1.46
CA PHE A 100 -6.54 1.74 -2.43
C PHE A 100 -6.38 3.19 -1.96
N ASP A 101 -5.13 3.63 -1.77
CA ASP A 101 -4.80 4.96 -1.28
C ASP A 101 -4.39 5.90 -2.41
N THR A 102 -5.04 7.07 -2.44
CA THR A 102 -4.70 8.18 -3.32
C THR A 102 -4.83 9.53 -2.60
N ALA A 103 -4.69 10.64 -3.31
CA ALA A 103 -4.99 12.00 -2.84
C ALA A 103 -5.15 12.96 -4.01
N GLU A 104 -5.87 14.08 -3.79
CA GLU A 104 -6.04 15.12 -4.81
C GLU A 104 -4.71 15.74 -5.27
N VAL A 105 -3.72 15.84 -4.36
CA VAL A 105 -2.39 16.43 -4.66
C VAL A 105 -1.45 15.47 -5.39
N TYR A 106 -1.83 14.22 -5.62
CA TYR A 106 -0.95 13.24 -6.27
C TYR A 106 -0.96 13.43 -7.80
N GLY A 107 0.10 14.06 -8.32
CA GLY A 107 0.31 14.37 -9.72
C GLY A 107 -0.52 15.51 -10.31
N PRO A 108 -0.87 16.62 -9.63
CA PRO A 108 -2.16 16.83 -8.99
C PRO A 108 -3.34 16.26 -9.80
N TYR A 109 -4.29 15.63 -9.11
CA TYR A 109 -5.49 14.97 -9.64
C TYR A 109 -5.27 13.69 -10.44
N THR A 110 -4.10 13.52 -11.08
CA THR A 110 -3.80 12.40 -11.99
C THR A 110 -3.98 11.05 -11.34
N SER A 111 -3.54 10.89 -10.07
CA SER A 111 -3.66 9.62 -9.35
C SER A 111 -5.12 9.23 -9.10
N GLU A 112 -5.97 10.19 -8.70
CA GLU A 112 -7.40 9.92 -8.53
C GLU A 112 -8.10 9.54 -9.84
N GLU A 113 -7.74 10.18 -10.95
CA GLU A 113 -8.27 9.85 -12.28
C GLU A 113 -7.91 8.41 -12.68
N TRP A 114 -6.67 7.99 -12.42
CA TRP A 114 -6.21 6.63 -12.75
C TRP A 114 -6.84 5.58 -11.84
N VAL A 115 -6.93 5.85 -10.55
CA VAL A 115 -7.60 4.98 -9.56
C VAL A 115 -9.09 4.85 -9.91
N GLY A 116 -9.77 5.97 -10.19
CA GLY A 116 -11.17 5.97 -10.56
C GLY A 116 -11.45 5.13 -11.83
N GLU A 117 -10.63 5.30 -12.89
CA GLU A 117 -10.76 4.51 -14.12
C GLU A 117 -10.44 3.03 -13.91
N ALA A 118 -9.44 2.72 -13.08
CA ALA A 118 -9.04 1.35 -12.80
C ALA A 118 -10.13 0.59 -12.04
N LEU A 119 -10.71 1.22 -11.01
CA LEU A 119 -11.58 0.57 -10.03
C LEU A 119 -13.08 0.72 -10.33
N GLN A 120 -13.49 1.58 -11.27
CA GLN A 120 -14.89 1.75 -11.64
C GLN A 120 -15.66 0.42 -11.86
N PRO A 121 -15.08 -0.61 -12.52
CA PRO A 121 -15.79 -1.88 -12.70
C PRO A 121 -15.97 -2.69 -11.41
N PHE A 122 -15.25 -2.35 -10.34
CA PHE A 122 -15.21 -3.10 -9.07
C PHE A 122 -15.57 -2.21 -7.88
N ARG A 123 -16.14 -1.03 -8.11
CA ARG A 123 -16.30 0.02 -7.10
C ARG A 123 -16.92 -0.48 -5.80
N ASP A 124 -17.96 -1.30 -5.88
CA ASP A 124 -18.68 -1.84 -4.71
C ASP A 124 -17.89 -2.92 -3.94
N LYS A 125 -16.76 -3.37 -4.49
CA LYS A 125 -15.93 -4.45 -3.91
C LYS A 125 -14.64 -3.93 -3.28
N VAL A 126 -14.39 -2.62 -3.35
CA VAL A 126 -13.16 -1.99 -2.88
C VAL A 126 -13.46 -0.80 -1.98
N LYS A 127 -12.46 -0.42 -1.20
CA LYS A 127 -12.41 0.79 -0.40
C LYS A 127 -11.39 1.74 -0.99
N ILE A 128 -11.83 2.94 -1.34
CA ILE A 128 -10.96 3.99 -1.87
C ILE A 128 -10.78 5.03 -0.77
N GLU A 129 -9.52 5.27 -0.41
CA GLU A 129 -9.14 6.36 0.47
C GLU A 129 -8.47 7.48 -0.32
N THR A 130 -8.90 8.72 -0.07
CA THR A 130 -8.31 9.92 -0.63
C THR A 130 -8.20 11.03 0.41
N LYS A 131 -7.59 12.16 0.04
CA LYS A 131 -7.17 13.17 1.01
C LYS A 131 -7.42 14.58 0.48
N PHE A 132 -7.92 15.46 1.36
CA PHE A 132 -8.00 16.92 1.16
C PHE A 132 -6.99 17.64 2.07
N GLY A 133 -6.84 18.93 1.92
CA GLY A 133 -6.14 19.79 2.89
C GLY A 133 -4.93 20.52 2.33
N PHE A 134 -4.46 20.20 1.13
CA PHE A 134 -3.60 21.08 0.36
C PHE A 134 -4.45 21.91 -0.61
N GLY A 135 -4.07 23.16 -0.85
CA GLY A 135 -4.59 23.89 -1.99
C GLY A 135 -3.99 23.35 -3.28
N VAL A 136 -4.80 23.23 -4.32
CA VAL A 136 -4.35 22.92 -5.67
C VAL A 136 -4.88 23.98 -6.60
N GLU A 137 -3.98 24.78 -7.18
CA GLU A 137 -4.32 25.87 -8.10
C GLU A 137 -3.54 25.68 -9.40
N GLU A 138 -4.22 25.77 -10.54
CA GLU A 138 -3.62 25.59 -11.87
C GLU A 138 -2.77 24.31 -12.01
N GLY A 139 -3.18 23.22 -11.35
CA GLY A 139 -2.45 21.95 -11.36
C GLY A 139 -1.16 21.93 -10.52
N GLN A 140 -0.99 22.89 -9.61
CA GLN A 140 0.15 22.94 -8.69
C GLN A 140 -0.32 22.92 -7.23
N ASN A 141 0.45 22.26 -6.39
CA ASN A 141 0.18 22.24 -4.95
C ASN A 141 0.55 23.60 -4.34
N THR A 142 -0.38 24.16 -3.57
CA THR A 142 -0.20 25.41 -2.84
C THR A 142 -0.14 25.19 -1.32
N ALA A 143 -0.34 26.22 -0.52
CA ALA A 143 -0.35 26.14 0.95
C ALA A 143 -1.48 25.23 1.46
N LEU A 144 -1.41 24.85 2.74
CA LEU A 144 -2.50 24.13 3.41
C LEU A 144 -3.77 24.95 3.40
N ASN A 145 -4.90 24.29 3.16
CA ASN A 145 -6.23 24.86 3.16
C ASN A 145 -7.26 23.82 3.60
N SER A 146 -7.71 23.91 4.85
CA SER A 146 -8.79 23.07 5.39
C SER A 146 -10.06 23.90 5.70
N SER A 147 -10.26 25.02 5.00
CA SER A 147 -11.52 25.78 5.14
C SER A 147 -12.72 24.93 4.68
N PRO A 148 -13.92 25.08 5.28
CA PRO A 148 -15.12 24.34 4.92
C PRO A 148 -15.43 24.36 3.42
N ASP A 149 -15.33 25.52 2.80
CA ASP A 149 -15.56 25.68 1.36
C ASP A 149 -14.54 24.90 0.51
N HIS A 150 -13.28 24.88 0.94
CA HIS A 150 -12.25 24.11 0.23
C HIS A 150 -12.48 22.60 0.41
N ILE A 151 -12.77 22.13 1.63
CA ILE A 151 -13.09 20.73 1.91
C ILE A 151 -14.21 20.24 0.98
N ARG A 152 -15.32 20.98 0.90
CA ARG A 152 -16.45 20.64 0.04
C ARG A 152 -16.06 20.58 -1.44
N ARG A 153 -15.33 21.59 -1.94
CA ARG A 153 -14.83 21.57 -3.33
C ARG A 153 -13.89 20.41 -3.62
N ALA A 154 -12.99 20.10 -2.70
CA ALA A 154 -12.05 18.98 -2.83
C ALA A 154 -12.82 17.65 -2.92
N VAL A 155 -13.80 17.40 -2.03
CA VAL A 155 -14.62 16.20 -2.06
C VAL A 155 -15.41 16.09 -3.37
N GLU A 156 -16.09 17.14 -3.82
CA GLU A 156 -16.79 17.12 -5.11
C GLU A 156 -15.84 16.86 -6.29
N GLY A 157 -14.63 17.40 -6.23
CA GLY A 157 -13.58 17.14 -7.21
C GLY A 157 -13.15 15.66 -7.20
N SER A 158 -12.88 15.10 -6.02
CA SER A 158 -12.48 13.71 -5.83
C SER A 158 -13.56 12.74 -6.30
N LEU A 159 -14.83 12.96 -5.96
CA LEU A 159 -15.95 12.14 -6.43
C LEU A 159 -15.99 12.04 -7.97
N ARG A 160 -15.82 13.18 -8.66
CA ARG A 160 -15.79 13.21 -10.14
C ARG A 160 -14.60 12.43 -10.71
N ARG A 161 -13.37 12.66 -10.17
CA ARG A 161 -12.14 12.02 -10.65
C ARG A 161 -12.14 10.52 -10.36
N LEU A 162 -12.61 10.13 -9.18
CA LEU A 162 -12.75 8.73 -8.77
C LEU A 162 -13.94 8.02 -9.41
N ARG A 163 -14.82 8.75 -10.15
CA ARG A 163 -15.99 8.21 -10.86
C ARG A 163 -16.94 7.45 -9.93
N THR A 164 -17.25 8.04 -8.78
CA THR A 164 -18.05 7.42 -7.72
C THR A 164 -18.93 8.46 -7.04
N ASP A 165 -19.97 8.03 -6.38
CA ASP A 165 -20.90 8.86 -5.60
C ASP A 165 -20.49 9.00 -4.12
N HIS A 166 -19.55 8.19 -3.63
CA HIS A 166 -19.05 8.25 -2.27
C HIS A 166 -17.54 7.94 -2.17
N ILE A 167 -16.90 8.47 -1.14
CA ILE A 167 -15.53 8.17 -0.71
C ILE A 167 -15.63 7.26 0.51
N ASP A 168 -14.97 6.07 0.47
CA ASP A 168 -15.01 5.16 1.61
C ASP A 168 -14.27 5.72 2.82
N LEU A 169 -13.09 6.32 2.62
CA LEU A 169 -12.33 6.94 3.71
C LEU A 169 -11.68 8.25 3.22
N LEU A 170 -12.05 9.36 3.84
CA LEU A 170 -11.51 10.68 3.54
C LEU A 170 -10.54 11.14 4.62
N TYR A 171 -9.32 11.51 4.26
CA TYR A 171 -8.35 12.07 5.22
C TYR A 171 -8.20 13.59 5.10
N GLN A 172 -8.02 14.26 6.25
CA GLN A 172 -7.28 15.50 6.28
C GLN A 172 -5.79 15.17 6.09
N HIS A 173 -5.19 15.59 4.96
CA HIS A 173 -3.83 15.19 4.57
C HIS A 173 -2.76 15.75 5.50
N ARG A 174 -2.94 17.02 5.92
CA ARG A 174 -2.15 17.71 6.95
C ARG A 174 -3.06 18.62 7.75
N VAL A 175 -2.78 18.75 9.02
CA VAL A 175 -3.50 19.68 9.89
C VAL A 175 -3.20 21.11 9.47
N ASP A 176 -4.23 21.87 9.12
CA ASP A 176 -4.11 23.30 8.83
C ASP A 176 -4.22 24.09 10.13
N PRO A 177 -3.16 24.74 10.60
CA PRO A 177 -3.19 25.48 11.86
C PRO A 177 -4.06 26.74 11.82
N LYS A 178 -4.53 27.14 10.64
CA LYS A 178 -5.37 28.33 10.45
C LYS A 178 -6.86 28.03 10.63
N VAL A 179 -7.24 26.75 10.64
CA VAL A 179 -8.66 26.34 10.76
C VAL A 179 -8.82 25.52 12.04
N PRO A 180 -9.75 25.86 12.93
CA PRO A 180 -10.04 25.07 14.12
C PRO A 180 -10.38 23.62 13.76
N MET A 181 -9.81 22.67 14.50
CA MET A 181 -10.00 21.24 14.21
C MET A 181 -11.47 20.83 14.30
N GLU A 182 -12.21 21.44 15.19
CA GLU A 182 -13.64 21.20 15.38
C GLU A 182 -14.46 21.62 14.14
N GLU A 183 -14.07 22.70 13.47
CA GLU A 183 -14.70 23.19 12.24
C GLU A 183 -14.42 22.25 11.07
N VAL A 184 -13.19 21.73 10.96
CA VAL A 184 -12.83 20.70 9.99
C VAL A 184 -13.65 19.43 10.22
N ALA A 185 -13.70 18.95 11.46
CA ALA A 185 -14.43 17.73 11.82
C ALA A 185 -15.95 17.86 11.61
N ASP A 186 -16.53 19.02 11.91
CA ASP A 186 -17.95 19.28 11.67
C ASP A 186 -18.28 19.34 10.17
N THR A 187 -17.40 19.93 9.36
CA THR A 187 -17.56 19.95 7.90
C THR A 187 -17.56 18.54 7.30
N VAL A 188 -16.62 17.68 7.75
CA VAL A 188 -16.60 16.29 7.29
C VAL A 188 -17.81 15.51 7.80
N LYS A 189 -18.26 15.75 9.04
CA LYS A 189 -19.49 15.16 9.58
C LYS A 189 -20.72 15.48 8.72
N GLN A 190 -20.84 16.71 8.24
CA GLN A 190 -21.91 17.09 7.32
C GLN A 190 -21.81 16.33 5.99
N LEU A 191 -20.61 16.19 5.41
CA LEU A 191 -20.39 15.40 4.19
C LEU A 191 -20.70 13.92 4.38
N MET A 192 -20.49 13.38 5.60
CA MET A 192 -20.91 12.01 5.96
C MET A 192 -22.44 11.91 6.05
N GLN A 193 -23.12 12.90 6.60
CA GLN A 193 -24.59 12.96 6.62
C GLN A 193 -25.19 13.07 5.21
N GLU A 194 -24.49 13.73 4.29
CA GLU A 194 -24.84 13.81 2.88
C GLU A 194 -24.57 12.48 2.12
N GLY A 195 -23.93 11.50 2.74
CA GLY A 195 -23.56 10.21 2.12
C GLY A 195 -22.37 10.29 1.16
N LYS A 196 -21.70 11.42 1.06
CA LYS A 196 -20.54 11.63 0.18
C LYS A 196 -19.25 11.04 0.73
N VAL A 197 -19.15 10.89 2.05
CA VAL A 197 -18.04 10.32 2.79
C VAL A 197 -18.59 9.29 3.75
N LEU A 198 -18.04 8.07 3.76
CA LEU A 198 -18.53 7.01 4.65
C LEU A 198 -17.75 6.97 5.96
N HIS A 199 -16.42 7.14 5.88
CA HIS A 199 -15.50 7.18 7.01
C HIS A 199 -14.51 8.32 6.83
N TRP A 200 -13.91 8.79 7.92
CA TRP A 200 -12.89 9.79 7.84
C TRP A 200 -11.72 9.55 8.78
N GLY A 201 -10.60 10.19 8.48
CA GLY A 201 -9.37 10.07 9.22
C GLY A 201 -8.49 11.30 9.12
N MET A 202 -7.32 11.23 9.75
CA MET A 202 -6.32 12.29 9.72
C MET A 202 -4.95 11.71 9.34
N SER A 203 -4.13 12.52 8.67
CA SER A 203 -2.76 12.12 8.35
C SER A 203 -1.76 13.05 9.05
N GLU A 204 -0.73 12.45 9.68
CA GLU A 204 0.33 13.16 10.41
C GLU A 204 -0.22 14.12 11.48
N ALA A 205 -1.26 13.69 12.20
CA ALA A 205 -1.87 14.46 13.27
C ALA A 205 -1.34 14.05 14.64
N SER A 206 -1.20 15.03 15.53
CA SER A 206 -0.84 14.79 16.93
C SER A 206 -1.99 14.12 17.71
N ALA A 207 -1.63 13.44 18.79
CA ALA A 207 -2.61 12.84 19.71
C ALA A 207 -3.64 13.87 20.20
N ARG A 208 -3.23 15.12 20.39
CA ARG A 208 -4.13 16.22 20.81
C ARG A 208 -5.21 16.49 19.74
N ASN A 209 -4.81 16.67 18.49
CA ASN A 209 -5.77 16.98 17.42
C ASN A 209 -6.59 15.77 17.01
N ILE A 210 -6.05 14.55 17.11
CA ILE A 210 -6.81 13.29 16.95
C ILE A 210 -7.99 13.27 17.95
N ARG A 211 -7.74 13.55 19.25
CA ARG A 211 -8.79 13.58 20.28
C ARG A 211 -9.84 14.67 20.03
N ARG A 212 -9.39 15.88 19.64
CA ARG A 212 -10.31 17.00 19.35
C ARG A 212 -11.22 16.68 18.16
N ALA A 213 -10.66 16.16 17.08
CA ALA A 213 -11.40 15.76 15.90
C ALA A 213 -12.39 14.62 16.21
N HIS A 214 -11.92 13.58 16.90
CA HIS A 214 -12.71 12.40 17.25
C HIS A 214 -13.91 12.74 18.14
N ALA A 215 -13.78 13.73 19.04
CA ALA A 215 -14.86 14.19 19.92
C ALA A 215 -16.02 14.85 19.14
N VAL A 216 -15.78 15.43 17.97
CA VAL A 216 -16.80 16.06 17.11
C VAL A 216 -17.39 15.05 16.13
N CYS A 217 -16.50 14.29 15.49
CA CYS A 217 -16.85 13.27 14.52
C CYS A 217 -15.86 12.09 14.70
N PRO A 218 -16.31 10.90 15.09
CA PRO A 218 -15.43 9.76 15.31
C PRO A 218 -14.56 9.44 14.10
N LEU A 219 -13.24 9.34 14.32
CA LEU A 219 -12.26 8.95 13.33
C LEU A 219 -12.23 7.43 13.16
N SER A 220 -12.15 6.94 11.93
CA SER A 220 -11.93 5.52 11.63
C SER A 220 -10.46 5.19 11.52
N ALA A 221 -9.62 6.08 10.99
CA ALA A 221 -8.21 5.77 10.79
C ALA A 221 -7.29 7.00 10.96
N VAL A 222 -6.03 6.74 11.30
CA VAL A 222 -4.93 7.70 11.20
C VAL A 222 -3.87 7.14 10.26
N GLN A 223 -3.39 7.99 9.33
CA GLN A 223 -2.34 7.63 8.39
C GLN A 223 -1.05 8.39 8.70
N SER A 224 0.04 7.68 9.02
CA SER A 224 1.35 8.29 9.29
C SER A 224 2.49 7.43 8.76
N GLU A 225 3.67 8.05 8.57
CA GLU A 225 4.87 7.29 8.24
C GLU A 225 5.21 6.32 9.36
N TYR A 226 5.30 5.03 9.02
CA TYR A 226 5.70 4.00 9.97
C TYR A 226 6.39 2.84 9.25
N ALA A 227 7.55 2.48 9.74
CA ALA A 227 8.38 1.39 9.23
C ALA A 227 9.37 0.95 10.30
N ILE A 228 10.09 -0.16 10.09
CA ILE A 228 11.22 -0.57 10.95
C ILE A 228 12.21 0.60 11.12
N TRP A 229 12.41 1.38 10.06
CA TRP A 229 13.25 2.56 10.04
C TRP A 229 12.71 3.72 10.92
N TRP A 230 11.37 3.90 11.03
CA TRP A 230 10.73 5.04 11.71
C TRP A 230 9.60 4.55 12.61
N ARG A 231 9.83 4.53 13.91
CA ARG A 231 8.93 3.93 14.92
C ARG A 231 8.27 4.95 15.86
N GLU A 232 8.41 6.23 15.60
CA GLU A 232 7.84 7.30 16.43
C GLU A 232 6.34 7.13 16.74
N PRO A 233 5.48 6.68 15.79
CA PRO A 233 4.06 6.44 16.06
C PRO A 233 3.78 5.52 17.26
N GLU A 234 4.65 4.56 17.56
CA GLU A 234 4.46 3.61 18.68
C GLU A 234 4.32 4.32 20.03
N THR A 235 5.03 5.42 20.22
CA THR A 235 5.02 6.19 21.48
C THR A 235 4.15 7.44 21.42
N LYS A 236 3.99 8.04 20.24
CA LYS A 236 3.30 9.31 20.08
C LYS A 236 1.80 9.19 19.92
N ILE A 237 1.33 8.24 19.10
CA ILE A 237 -0.08 8.16 18.74
C ILE A 237 -0.74 6.81 19.01
N PHE A 238 -0.03 5.68 18.99
CA PHE A 238 -0.64 4.36 19.22
C PHE A 238 -1.45 4.27 20.51
N PRO A 239 -1.01 4.81 21.67
CA PRO A 239 -1.83 4.79 22.89
C PRO A 239 -3.20 5.47 22.70
N THR A 240 -3.23 6.57 21.92
CA THR A 240 -4.48 7.27 21.61
C THR A 240 -5.35 6.49 20.65
N LEU A 241 -4.76 5.82 19.65
CA LEU A 241 -5.52 5.02 18.70
C LEU A 241 -6.15 3.80 19.39
N GLU A 242 -5.40 3.14 20.29
CA GLU A 242 -5.92 2.01 21.07
C GLU A 242 -7.07 2.43 22.00
N GLU A 243 -6.94 3.57 22.68
CA GLU A 243 -7.98 4.10 23.56
C GLU A 243 -9.27 4.44 22.81
N LEU A 244 -9.16 4.98 21.61
CA LEU A 244 -10.29 5.47 20.81
C LEU A 244 -10.82 4.45 19.79
N GLY A 245 -10.19 3.27 19.66
CA GLY A 245 -10.59 2.25 18.70
C GLY A 245 -10.34 2.66 17.24
N ILE A 246 -9.28 3.46 16.97
CA ILE A 246 -8.95 4.00 15.65
C ILE A 246 -7.94 3.09 14.97
N GLY A 247 -8.16 2.76 13.68
CA GLY A 247 -7.22 2.02 12.85
C GLY A 247 -6.00 2.85 12.44
N PHE A 248 -4.95 2.18 11.95
CA PHE A 248 -3.73 2.85 11.53
C PHE A 248 -3.27 2.40 10.15
N VAL A 249 -2.96 3.37 9.28
CA VAL A 249 -2.51 3.14 7.92
C VAL A 249 -1.07 3.64 7.75
N PRO A 250 -0.06 2.75 7.85
CA PRO A 250 1.33 3.10 7.58
C PRO A 250 1.59 3.43 6.12
N TYR A 251 2.04 4.66 5.82
CA TYR A 251 2.63 4.94 4.53
C TYR A 251 4.16 4.78 4.55
N CYS A 252 4.79 4.61 3.39
CA CYS A 252 6.22 4.31 3.25
C CYS A 252 6.70 3.10 4.08
N PRO A 253 5.95 1.98 4.18
CA PRO A 253 6.28 0.85 5.06
C PRO A 253 7.61 0.18 4.71
N LEU A 254 8.12 0.34 3.48
CA LEU A 254 9.41 -0.17 3.00
C LEU A 254 10.56 0.85 3.15
N GLY A 255 10.35 1.95 3.89
CA GLY A 255 11.36 3.00 4.07
C GLY A 255 11.81 3.61 2.73
N ARG A 256 10.90 3.81 1.78
CA ARG A 256 11.20 4.30 0.42
C ARG A 256 12.23 3.43 -0.31
N ALA A 257 12.08 2.13 -0.22
CA ALA A 257 12.94 1.06 -0.72
C ALA A 257 14.25 0.83 0.10
N PHE A 258 14.51 1.56 1.18
CA PHE A 258 15.68 1.33 2.03
C PHE A 258 15.66 -0.07 2.67
N LEU A 259 14.48 -0.54 3.08
CA LEU A 259 14.31 -1.84 3.75
C LEU A 259 14.18 -3.03 2.77
N THR A 260 14.33 -2.81 1.46
CA THR A 260 14.27 -3.88 0.46
C THR A 260 15.64 -4.43 0.06
N GLY A 261 16.72 -3.76 0.50
CA GLY A 261 18.09 -4.14 0.17
C GLY A 261 18.57 -3.70 -1.21
N VAL A 262 17.76 -2.96 -2.00
CA VAL A 262 18.17 -2.40 -3.29
C VAL A 262 18.94 -1.07 -3.14
N ILE A 263 18.88 -0.45 -1.97
CA ILE A 263 19.63 0.76 -1.62
C ILE A 263 20.80 0.34 -0.71
N ASP A 264 22.00 0.78 -1.07
CA ASP A 264 23.25 0.57 -0.35
C ASP A 264 23.94 1.91 0.02
N GLU A 265 25.11 1.83 0.63
CA GLU A 265 25.91 2.99 1.01
C GLU A 265 26.40 3.82 -0.19
N ASN A 266 26.46 3.23 -1.39
CA ASN A 266 26.90 3.88 -2.63
C ASN A 266 25.75 4.45 -3.44
N SER A 267 24.51 4.20 -3.05
CA SER A 267 23.33 4.69 -3.74
C SER A 267 23.27 6.22 -3.72
N ARG A 268 22.90 6.83 -4.85
CA ARG A 268 22.80 8.29 -5.00
C ARG A 268 21.51 8.62 -5.76
N PHE A 269 20.83 9.65 -5.30
CA PHE A 269 19.57 10.10 -5.86
C PHE A 269 19.75 11.40 -6.64
N LYS A 270 18.88 11.69 -7.59
CA LYS A 270 18.96 12.87 -8.46
C LYS A 270 17.79 13.82 -8.16
N PRO A 271 17.90 15.12 -8.50
CA PRO A 271 16.76 16.02 -8.48
C PRO A 271 15.57 15.43 -9.26
N GLY A 272 14.38 15.56 -8.68
CA GLY A 272 13.15 14.92 -9.18
C GLY A 272 12.79 13.60 -8.49
N ASP A 273 13.75 12.93 -7.84
CA ASP A 273 13.48 11.84 -6.92
C ASP A 273 13.32 12.40 -5.51
N ARG A 274 12.22 12.10 -4.85
CA ARG A 274 11.94 12.61 -3.49
C ARG A 274 13.05 12.30 -2.49
N ARG A 275 13.76 11.18 -2.64
CA ARG A 275 14.85 10.76 -1.75
C ARG A 275 16.06 11.70 -1.79
N TYR A 276 16.20 12.48 -2.87
CA TYR A 276 17.30 13.42 -3.04
C TYR A 276 17.39 14.47 -1.92
N THR A 277 16.24 14.89 -1.37
CA THR A 277 16.17 15.95 -0.33
C THR A 277 15.99 15.41 1.08
N LEU A 278 15.86 14.10 1.27
CA LEU A 278 15.55 13.52 2.58
C LEU A 278 16.83 13.23 3.39
N PRO A 279 16.90 13.65 4.65
CA PRO A 279 18.10 13.51 5.50
C PRO A 279 18.58 12.07 5.68
N GLN A 280 17.67 11.08 5.68
CA GLN A 280 18.01 9.66 5.80
C GLN A 280 18.74 9.08 4.59
N PHE A 281 18.74 9.80 3.46
CA PHE A 281 19.37 9.36 2.21
C PHE A 281 20.64 10.14 1.86
N THR A 282 21.18 10.94 2.79
CA THR A 282 22.53 11.50 2.62
C THR A 282 23.57 10.37 2.60
N PRO A 283 24.74 10.56 1.94
CA PRO A 283 25.80 9.53 1.91
C PRO A 283 26.21 9.06 3.32
N GLU A 284 26.31 9.95 4.27
CA GLU A 284 26.65 9.67 5.66
C GLU A 284 25.57 8.81 6.32
N ALA A 285 24.29 9.21 6.16
CA ALA A 285 23.17 8.49 6.75
C ALA A 285 23.02 7.09 6.12
N LEU A 286 23.15 6.96 4.80
CA LEU A 286 23.13 5.65 4.14
C LEU A 286 24.18 4.72 4.71
N LYS A 287 25.46 5.17 4.78
CA LYS A 287 26.56 4.38 5.34
C LYS A 287 26.30 4.01 6.81
N HIS A 288 25.85 4.96 7.62
CA HIS A 288 25.57 4.76 9.04
C HIS A 288 24.47 3.75 9.29
N ASN A 289 23.44 3.74 8.43
CA ASN A 289 22.21 2.94 8.61
C ASN A 289 22.28 1.53 7.99
N MET A 290 23.39 1.15 7.33
CA MET A 290 23.55 -0.22 6.78
C MET A 290 23.35 -1.35 7.80
N PRO A 291 23.71 -1.22 9.09
CA PRO A 291 23.38 -2.23 10.09
C PRO A 291 21.87 -2.57 10.16
N LEU A 292 20.98 -1.62 9.92
CA LEU A 292 19.54 -1.90 9.84
C LEU A 292 19.20 -2.77 8.63
N VAL A 293 19.79 -2.49 7.46
CA VAL A 293 19.60 -3.28 6.25
C VAL A 293 20.11 -4.72 6.48
N ALA A 294 21.26 -4.86 7.14
CA ALA A 294 21.82 -6.17 7.49
C ALA A 294 20.92 -6.94 8.47
N LEU A 295 20.34 -6.28 9.46
CA LEU A 295 19.38 -6.89 10.40
C LEU A 295 18.13 -7.39 9.65
N VAL A 296 17.53 -6.55 8.80
CA VAL A 296 16.33 -6.93 8.02
C VAL A 296 16.65 -8.11 7.10
N ARG A 297 17.82 -8.12 6.44
CA ARG A 297 18.28 -9.24 5.59
C ARG A 297 18.40 -10.55 6.39
N LYS A 298 19.09 -10.51 7.53
CA LYS A 298 19.26 -11.67 8.43
C LYS A 298 17.91 -12.30 8.79
N TRP A 299 16.94 -11.48 9.14
CA TRP A 299 15.62 -11.96 9.55
C TRP A 299 14.75 -12.42 8.39
N ALA A 300 14.86 -11.78 7.22
CA ALA A 300 14.21 -12.22 6.00
C ALA A 300 14.71 -13.59 5.57
N GLU A 301 16.04 -13.82 5.56
CA GLU A 301 16.67 -15.10 5.26
C GLU A 301 16.24 -16.18 6.26
N ARG A 302 16.21 -15.89 7.57
CA ARG A 302 15.72 -16.80 8.61
C ARG A 302 14.28 -17.25 8.37
N LYS A 303 13.43 -16.36 7.83
CA LYS A 303 12.02 -16.65 7.53
C LYS A 303 11.83 -17.24 6.13
N GLY A 304 12.87 -17.29 5.28
CA GLY A 304 12.78 -17.74 3.90
C GLY A 304 11.93 -16.84 3.00
N ILE A 305 11.93 -15.53 3.26
CA ILE A 305 11.15 -14.51 2.55
C ILE A 305 12.05 -13.36 2.08
N THR A 306 11.52 -12.47 1.23
CA THR A 306 12.26 -11.29 0.81
C THR A 306 12.34 -10.24 1.92
N MET A 307 13.28 -9.30 1.80
CA MET A 307 13.41 -8.18 2.73
C MET A 307 12.18 -7.28 2.72
N ALA A 308 11.57 -7.07 1.53
CA ALA A 308 10.33 -6.31 1.40
C ALA A 308 9.18 -6.99 2.14
N GLN A 309 9.03 -8.30 1.96
CA GLN A 309 8.06 -9.10 2.71
C GLN A 309 8.31 -9.02 4.21
N PHE A 310 9.57 -9.16 4.65
CA PHE A 310 9.89 -9.10 6.09
C PHE A 310 9.48 -7.75 6.72
N ALA A 311 9.75 -6.63 6.05
CA ALA A 311 9.35 -5.31 6.54
C ALA A 311 7.82 -5.20 6.74
N LEU A 312 7.03 -5.76 5.83
CA LEU A 312 5.57 -5.80 5.94
C LEU A 312 5.10 -6.82 7.00
N VAL A 313 5.69 -8.02 7.04
CA VAL A 313 5.39 -9.06 8.04
C VAL A 313 5.63 -8.53 9.46
N TRP A 314 6.74 -7.83 9.68
CA TRP A 314 7.04 -7.19 10.96
C TRP A 314 5.91 -6.24 11.37
N MET A 315 5.46 -5.38 10.47
CA MET A 315 4.40 -4.40 10.70
C MET A 315 3.04 -5.06 10.96
N LEU A 316 2.68 -6.05 10.14
CA LEU A 316 1.45 -6.82 10.29
C LEU A 316 1.41 -7.63 11.59
N SER A 317 2.58 -7.97 12.15
CA SER A 317 2.69 -8.71 13.41
C SER A 317 2.63 -7.80 14.65
N ARG A 318 2.70 -6.47 14.49
CA ARG A 318 2.65 -5.52 15.63
C ARG A 318 1.26 -5.41 16.23
N LYS A 319 0.24 -5.10 15.41
CA LYS A 319 -1.15 -4.89 15.83
C LYS A 319 -2.12 -5.30 14.73
N GLN A 320 -3.28 -5.79 15.09
CA GLN A 320 -4.32 -6.23 14.14
C GLN A 320 -5.02 -5.06 13.42
N TRP A 321 -5.00 -3.88 14.01
CA TRP A 321 -5.58 -2.65 13.44
C TRP A 321 -4.61 -1.84 12.56
N ILE A 322 -3.45 -2.43 12.18
CA ILE A 322 -2.47 -1.82 11.26
C ILE A 322 -2.68 -2.41 9.87
N VAL A 323 -2.88 -1.54 8.87
CA VAL A 323 -3.04 -1.88 7.45
C VAL A 323 -2.03 -1.07 6.62
N PRO A 324 -0.85 -1.61 6.29
CA PRO A 324 0.15 -0.89 5.50
C PRO A 324 -0.28 -0.73 4.04
N ILE A 325 0.14 0.40 3.44
CA ILE A 325 -0.11 0.75 2.04
C ILE A 325 1.21 0.88 1.26
N PRO A 326 1.97 -0.21 1.03
CA PRO A 326 3.11 -0.16 0.15
C PRO A 326 2.70 0.30 -1.24
N GLY A 327 3.53 1.13 -1.88
CA GLY A 327 3.30 1.59 -3.24
C GLY A 327 4.38 1.08 -4.19
N THR A 328 4.00 0.75 -5.41
CA THR A 328 4.92 0.31 -6.46
C THR A 328 4.43 0.72 -7.85
N THR A 329 5.33 0.68 -8.83
CA THR A 329 5.07 0.84 -10.26
C THR A 329 5.48 -0.40 -11.05
N ASN A 330 5.78 -1.52 -10.35
CA ASN A 330 6.29 -2.75 -10.92
C ASN A 330 5.44 -3.95 -10.44
N LEU A 331 4.93 -4.74 -11.39
CA LEU A 331 4.09 -5.91 -11.10
C LEU A 331 4.81 -6.98 -10.27
N ALA A 332 6.10 -7.24 -10.53
CA ALA A 332 6.85 -8.21 -9.75
C ALA A 332 7.05 -7.77 -8.29
N HIS A 333 7.19 -6.47 -8.04
CA HIS A 333 7.23 -5.93 -6.68
C HIS A 333 5.86 -6.02 -6.00
N LEU A 334 4.76 -5.83 -6.76
CA LEU A 334 3.41 -6.02 -6.24
C LEU A 334 3.22 -7.47 -5.78
N ASP A 335 3.52 -8.43 -6.66
CA ASP A 335 3.39 -9.86 -6.36
C ASP A 335 4.26 -10.25 -5.16
N ASP A 336 5.49 -9.69 -5.05
CA ASP A 336 6.40 -9.94 -3.95
C ASP A 336 5.82 -9.46 -2.62
N PHE A 337 5.48 -8.20 -2.47
CA PHE A 337 5.07 -7.69 -1.17
C PHE A 337 3.69 -8.18 -0.73
N LEU A 338 2.78 -8.54 -1.63
CA LEU A 338 1.49 -9.16 -1.26
C LEU A 338 1.69 -10.54 -0.62
N GLY A 339 2.77 -11.24 -0.94
CA GLY A 339 3.16 -12.49 -0.26
C GLY A 339 3.35 -12.37 1.24
N ALA A 340 3.61 -11.15 1.76
CA ALA A 340 3.72 -10.89 3.20
C ALA A 340 2.41 -11.15 3.97
N ALA A 341 1.26 -11.12 3.31
CA ALA A 341 -0.04 -11.29 3.96
C ALA A 341 -0.22 -12.66 4.61
N THR A 342 0.50 -13.69 4.16
CA THR A 342 0.40 -15.06 4.65
C THR A 342 1.43 -15.44 5.71
N VAL A 343 2.37 -14.54 6.03
CA VAL A 343 3.47 -14.79 6.98
C VAL A 343 3.26 -13.98 8.25
N ARG A 344 3.64 -14.54 9.40
CA ARG A 344 3.60 -13.84 10.70
C ARG A 344 4.88 -14.11 11.48
N LEU A 345 5.26 -13.15 12.32
CA LEU A 345 6.24 -13.34 13.38
C LEU A 345 5.53 -13.77 14.66
N THR A 346 6.12 -14.74 15.35
CA THR A 346 5.68 -15.09 16.70
C THR A 346 6.04 -13.99 17.69
N PRO A 347 5.41 -13.93 18.88
CA PRO A 347 5.79 -12.97 19.93
C PRO A 347 7.27 -13.06 20.30
N TYR A 348 7.86 -14.26 20.35
CA TYR A 348 9.29 -14.45 20.62
C TYR A 348 10.17 -13.87 19.50
N GLU A 349 9.81 -14.11 18.24
CA GLU A 349 10.55 -13.54 17.10
C GLU A 349 10.47 -12.01 17.09
N MET A 350 9.32 -11.45 17.45
CA MET A 350 9.16 -9.99 17.57
C MET A 350 10.04 -9.43 18.69
N GLU A 351 10.06 -10.08 19.86
CA GLU A 351 10.91 -9.67 20.99
C GLU A 351 12.39 -9.76 20.64
N ASP A 352 12.82 -10.87 20.03
CA ASP A 352 14.22 -11.06 19.63
C ASP A 352 14.65 -10.03 18.57
N PHE A 353 13.79 -9.76 17.57
CA PHE A 353 14.04 -8.69 16.60
C PHE A 353 14.19 -7.33 17.28
N ASP A 354 13.30 -6.99 18.20
CA ASP A 354 13.33 -5.71 18.91
C ASP A 354 14.57 -5.56 19.79
N LYS A 355 15.07 -6.64 20.42
CA LYS A 355 16.36 -6.64 21.16
C LYS A 355 17.55 -6.34 20.24
N GLU A 356 17.59 -6.96 19.06
CA GLU A 356 18.66 -6.69 18.10
C GLU A 356 18.55 -5.27 17.51
N TYR A 357 17.33 -4.83 17.18
CA TYR A 357 17.06 -3.48 16.68
C TYR A 357 17.49 -2.39 17.68
N ALA A 358 17.28 -2.60 18.98
CA ALA A 358 17.65 -1.64 20.03
C ALA A 358 19.16 -1.33 20.11
N GLN A 359 20.01 -2.17 19.48
CA GLN A 359 21.46 -1.92 19.41
C GLN A 359 21.85 -1.02 18.22
N ILE A 360 20.87 -0.67 17.34
CA ILE A 360 21.12 0.11 16.15
C ILE A 360 20.69 1.55 16.40
N HIS A 361 21.63 2.47 16.24
CA HIS A 361 21.34 3.91 16.29
C HIS A 361 21.19 4.43 14.86
N LEU A 362 20.03 4.97 14.53
CA LEU A 362 19.74 5.46 13.19
C LEU A 362 20.13 6.94 13.06
N MET A 363 20.61 7.31 11.86
CA MET A 363 20.98 8.67 11.49
C MET A 363 20.01 9.23 10.46
N GLY A 364 19.74 10.53 10.53
CA GLY A 364 18.88 11.27 9.63
C GLY A 364 17.45 11.37 10.17
N HIS A 365 16.63 12.11 9.43
CA HIS A 365 15.22 12.31 9.75
C HIS A 365 14.34 11.88 8.56
N ARG A 366 13.09 11.52 8.79
CA ARG A 366 12.14 11.07 7.76
C ARG A 366 11.71 12.17 6.78
N ALA A 367 11.82 13.43 7.20
CA ALA A 367 11.38 14.59 6.45
C ALA A 367 12.46 15.66 6.39
N ASP A 368 12.48 16.42 5.29
CA ASP A 368 13.21 17.68 5.22
C ASP A 368 12.50 18.76 6.07
N PRO A 369 13.16 19.90 6.39
CA PRO A 369 12.58 20.92 7.27
C PRO A 369 11.23 21.48 6.81
N PHE A 370 11.00 21.59 5.50
CA PHE A 370 9.73 22.07 4.97
C PHE A 370 8.60 21.05 5.21
N THR A 371 8.81 19.81 4.87
CA THR A 371 7.83 18.75 5.13
C THR A 371 7.59 18.57 6.63
N GLU A 372 8.64 18.65 7.45
CA GLU A 372 8.54 18.54 8.89
C GLU A 372 7.69 19.68 9.51
N SER A 373 7.72 20.88 8.92
CA SER A 373 6.88 22.00 9.36
C SER A 373 5.39 21.80 9.13
N GLN A 374 5.02 20.84 8.29
CA GLN A 374 3.62 20.49 7.97
C GLN A 374 3.10 19.31 8.82
N ILE A 375 3.94 18.72 9.66
CA ILE A 375 3.56 17.64 10.57
C ILE A 375 3.07 18.26 11.89
N ASP A 376 1.91 17.85 12.32
CA ASP A 376 1.30 18.30 13.58
C ASP A 376 2.01 17.64 14.78
N LYS A 377 2.31 18.43 15.83
CA LYS A 377 3.13 18.02 16.99
C LYS A 377 2.40 18.14 18.31
#